data_144d458a6600277372f3e393bc18ed7a
#
_entry.id   144d458a6600277372f3e393bc18ed7a
#
_cell.length_a   1.000
_cell.length_b   1.000
_cell.length_c   1.000
_cell.angle_alpha   90.00
_cell.angle_beta   90.00
_cell.angle_gamma   90.00
#
_symmetry.space_group_name_H-M   'P 1'
#
loop_
_entity.id
_entity.type
_entity.pdbx_description
1 polymer ?
#
loop_
_entity_poly.entity_id
_entity_poly.type
_entity_poly.pdbx_seq_one_letter_code
_entity_poly.pdbx_strand_id
1 'polypeptide(L)'
;VRFVPSLAHGVADYLVGLGMIVLAFASGAEGAGFIAYLLLGLFAIVYALLTDYELGWKPVLTLPAHLALDAAFAVAMLLLPLLFTLPVMLLWTSVAIAFMAGVLVATTKMP
;
A
#
# COMPACT_ATOMS: atom_id res chain seq x y z
N VAL A 1 -1.61 -3.88 20.91
CA VAL A 1 -2.31 -2.63 21.25
C VAL A 1 -2.45 -1.77 20.01
N ARG A 2 -3.66 -1.29 19.77
CA ARG A 2 -3.97 -0.46 18.61
C ARG A 2 -3.96 1.00 19.03
N PHE A 3 -3.03 1.79 18.47
CA PHE A 3 -2.83 3.19 18.86
C PHE A 3 -2.76 4.16 17.67
N VAL A 4 -2.63 3.66 16.43
CA VAL A 4 -2.55 4.51 15.25
C VAL A 4 -3.95 4.99 14.86
N PRO A 5 -4.19 6.32 14.81
CA PRO A 5 -5.50 6.82 14.35
C PRO A 5 -5.76 6.46 12.89
N SER A 6 -7.02 6.23 12.55
CA SER A 6 -7.41 5.94 11.16
C SER A 6 -7.05 7.07 10.20
N LEU A 7 -7.04 8.32 10.66
CA LEU A 7 -6.57 9.46 9.85
C LEU A 7 -5.10 9.30 9.46
N ALA A 8 -4.23 8.93 10.41
CA ALA A 8 -2.82 8.71 10.13
C ALA A 8 -2.62 7.54 9.16
N HIS A 9 -3.39 6.47 9.33
CA HIS A 9 -3.37 5.32 8.41
C HIS A 9 -3.75 5.77 6.99
N GLY A 10 -4.81 6.56 6.85
CA GLY A 10 -5.25 7.09 5.56
C GLY A 10 -4.19 7.93 4.87
N VAL A 11 -3.49 8.79 5.62
CA VAL A 11 -2.37 9.57 5.08
C VAL A 11 -1.29 8.63 4.53
N ALA A 12 -0.93 7.58 5.30
CA ALA A 12 0.06 6.60 4.86
C ALA A 12 -0.38 5.88 3.58
N ASP A 13 -1.66 5.50 3.47
CA ASP A 13 -2.20 4.83 2.29
C ASP A 13 -1.99 5.64 1.01
N TYR A 14 -2.34 6.93 1.04
CA TYR A 14 -2.17 7.79 -0.13
C TYR A 14 -0.71 8.06 -0.44
N LEU A 15 0.13 8.25 0.58
CA LEU A 15 1.57 8.45 0.37
C LEU A 15 2.21 7.21 -0.25
N VAL A 16 1.85 6.02 0.20
CA VAL A 16 2.34 4.77 -0.38
C VAL A 16 1.89 4.63 -1.84
N GLY A 17 0.60 4.81 -2.10
CA GLY A 17 0.06 4.67 -3.45
C GLY A 17 0.68 5.66 -4.43
N LEU A 18 0.71 6.94 -4.07
CA LEU A 18 1.32 7.98 -4.90
C LEU A 18 2.83 7.77 -5.03
N GLY A 19 3.49 7.43 -3.94
CA GLY A 19 4.94 7.16 -3.95
C GLY A 19 5.31 6.00 -4.87
N MET A 20 4.51 4.93 -4.87
CA MET A 20 4.73 3.79 -5.77
C MET A 20 4.58 4.20 -7.24
N ILE A 21 3.57 5.00 -7.57
CA ILE A 21 3.37 5.48 -8.94
C ILE A 21 4.56 6.33 -9.38
N VAL A 22 4.98 7.29 -8.56
CA VAL A 22 6.14 8.15 -8.86
C VAL A 22 7.40 7.31 -9.04
N LEU A 23 7.66 6.38 -8.12
CA LEU A 23 8.86 5.54 -8.17
C LEU A 23 8.84 4.56 -9.34
N ALA A 24 7.65 4.08 -9.78
CA ALA A 24 7.55 3.25 -10.96
C ALA A 24 8.15 3.95 -12.18
N PHE A 25 7.89 5.26 -12.34
CA PHE A 25 8.44 6.05 -13.43
C PHE A 25 9.87 6.52 -13.18
N ALA A 26 10.18 6.95 -11.95
CA ALA A 26 11.45 7.59 -11.63
C ALA A 26 12.62 6.62 -11.45
N SER A 27 12.34 5.34 -11.14
CA SER A 27 13.36 4.36 -10.80
C SER A 27 14.05 3.69 -11.99
N GLY A 28 13.53 3.88 -13.19
CA GLY A 28 14.00 3.16 -14.37
C GLY A 28 13.45 1.74 -14.49
N ALA A 29 12.45 1.36 -13.70
CA ALA A 29 11.81 0.05 -13.80
C ALA A 29 11.18 -0.14 -15.19
N GLU A 30 11.23 -1.37 -15.70
CA GLU A 30 10.75 -1.72 -17.03
C GLU A 30 9.92 -3.01 -16.99
N GLY A 31 9.12 -3.21 -18.04
CA GLY A 31 8.40 -4.46 -18.28
C GLY A 31 7.39 -4.79 -17.18
N ALA A 32 7.33 -6.08 -16.85
CA ALA A 32 6.33 -6.60 -15.90
C ALA A 32 6.50 -6.01 -14.49
N GLY A 33 7.74 -5.77 -14.04
CA GLY A 33 8.00 -5.16 -12.73
C GLY A 33 7.48 -3.73 -12.64
N PHE A 34 7.67 -2.93 -13.69
CA PHE A 34 7.11 -1.59 -13.79
C PHE A 34 5.58 -1.63 -13.71
N ILE A 35 4.96 -2.49 -14.51
CA ILE A 35 3.49 -2.59 -14.57
C ILE A 35 2.93 -3.03 -13.22
N ALA A 36 3.56 -4.03 -12.58
CA ALA A 36 3.10 -4.52 -11.28
C ALA A 36 3.16 -3.42 -10.22
N TYR A 37 4.25 -2.65 -10.18
CA TYR A 37 4.42 -1.55 -9.22
C TYR A 37 3.38 -0.45 -9.43
N LEU A 38 3.17 -0.07 -10.69
CA LEU A 38 2.19 0.95 -11.06
C LEU A 38 0.78 0.51 -10.68
N LEU A 39 0.40 -0.72 -11.04
CA LEU A 39 -0.95 -1.22 -10.76
C LEU A 39 -1.22 -1.39 -9.27
N LEU A 40 -0.24 -1.85 -8.49
CA LEU A 40 -0.40 -1.96 -7.05
C LEU A 40 -0.55 -0.60 -6.38
N GLY A 41 0.22 0.40 -6.83
CA GLY A 41 0.07 1.77 -6.33
C GLY A 41 -1.32 2.34 -6.63
N LEU A 42 -1.81 2.16 -7.85
CA LEU A 42 -3.16 2.59 -8.24
C LEU A 42 -4.23 1.85 -7.44
N PHE A 43 -4.07 0.55 -7.25
CA PHE A 43 -5.00 -0.25 -6.46
C PHE A 43 -5.07 0.23 -5.01
N ALA A 44 -3.93 0.53 -4.41
CA ALA A 44 -3.89 1.06 -3.03
C ALA A 44 -4.68 2.37 -2.91
N ILE A 45 -4.54 3.28 -3.87
CA ILE A 45 -5.30 4.53 -3.89
C ILE A 45 -6.79 4.27 -4.05
N VAL A 46 -7.17 3.37 -4.96
CA VAL A 46 -8.58 3.06 -5.23
C VAL A 46 -9.27 2.50 -3.99
N TYR A 47 -8.67 1.50 -3.33
CA TYR A 47 -9.36 0.96 -2.16
C TYR A 47 -9.30 1.91 -0.95
N ALA A 48 -8.31 2.81 -0.88
CA ALA A 48 -8.31 3.87 0.11
C ALA A 48 -9.48 4.84 -0.10
N LEU A 49 -9.73 5.24 -1.35
CA LEU A 49 -10.87 6.11 -1.71
C LEU A 49 -12.20 5.45 -1.37
N LEU A 50 -12.29 4.13 -1.42
CA LEU A 50 -13.52 3.38 -1.17
C LEU A 50 -13.66 2.91 0.28
N THR A 51 -12.83 3.38 1.19
CA THR A 51 -12.85 2.98 2.60
C THR A 51 -13.61 3.98 3.45
N ASP A 52 -14.34 3.47 4.43
CA ASP A 52 -15.07 4.26 5.43
C ASP A 52 -14.09 4.73 6.50
N TYR A 53 -13.37 5.79 6.21
CA TYR A 53 -12.52 6.52 7.14
C TYR A 53 -12.38 7.98 6.68
N GLU A 54 -11.65 8.79 7.43
CA GLU A 54 -11.63 10.27 7.26
C GLU A 54 -11.24 10.72 5.85
N LEU A 55 -10.30 10.03 5.21
CA LEU A 55 -9.79 10.40 3.89
C LEU A 55 -10.42 9.61 2.74
N GLY A 56 -11.41 8.76 3.04
CA GLY A 56 -12.15 8.02 2.02
C GLY A 56 -13.12 8.94 1.26
N TRP A 57 -13.45 8.52 0.06
CA TRP A 57 -14.43 9.22 -0.78
C TRP A 57 -15.81 8.60 -0.66
N LYS A 58 -15.92 7.28 -0.82
CA LYS A 58 -17.18 6.52 -0.66
C LYS A 58 -16.98 5.39 0.34
N PRO A 59 -17.84 5.25 1.35
CA PRO A 59 -17.68 4.25 2.40
C PRO A 59 -18.18 2.86 1.94
N VAL A 60 -17.58 2.29 0.91
CA VAL A 60 -17.91 0.95 0.39
C VAL A 60 -17.29 -0.13 1.25
N LEU A 61 -16.01 0.06 1.66
CA LEU A 61 -15.27 -0.87 2.50
C LEU A 61 -15.29 -0.41 3.94
N THR A 62 -15.56 -1.33 4.88
CA THR A 62 -15.33 -1.05 6.29
C THR A 62 -13.85 -0.95 6.57
N LEU A 63 -13.45 -0.32 7.67
CA LEU A 63 -12.03 -0.26 8.03
C LEU A 63 -11.44 -1.66 8.25
N PRO A 64 -12.09 -2.60 8.95
CA PRO A 64 -11.58 -3.98 9.02
C PRO A 64 -11.36 -4.64 7.67
N ALA A 65 -12.26 -4.43 6.70
CA ALA A 65 -12.09 -4.95 5.34
C ALA A 65 -10.88 -4.31 4.66
N HIS A 66 -10.67 -2.99 4.83
CA HIS A 66 -9.48 -2.29 4.33
C HIS A 66 -8.20 -2.88 4.92
N LEU A 67 -8.19 -3.15 6.24
CA LEU A 67 -7.02 -3.74 6.90
C LEU A 67 -6.73 -5.14 6.37
N ALA A 68 -7.76 -5.92 6.03
CA ALA A 68 -7.57 -7.23 5.38
C ALA A 68 -6.92 -7.08 4.01
N LEU A 69 -7.33 -6.08 3.22
CA LEU A 69 -6.69 -5.77 1.94
C LEU A 69 -5.24 -5.31 2.12
N ASP A 70 -4.97 -4.53 3.16
CA ASP A 70 -3.60 -4.11 3.47
C ASP A 70 -2.70 -5.29 3.84
N ALA A 71 -3.24 -6.28 4.56
CA ALA A 71 -2.49 -7.51 4.85
C ALA A 71 -2.14 -8.26 3.57
N ALA A 72 -3.09 -8.38 2.64
CA ALA A 72 -2.84 -8.98 1.33
C ALA A 72 -1.84 -8.14 0.52
N PHE A 73 -1.95 -6.82 0.59
CA PHE A 73 -1.03 -5.90 -0.07
C PHE A 73 0.39 -6.06 0.48
N ALA A 74 0.55 -6.19 1.80
CA ALA A 74 1.86 -6.41 2.42
C ALA A 74 2.50 -7.71 1.90
N VAL A 75 1.73 -8.78 1.79
CA VAL A 75 2.22 -10.05 1.22
C VAL A 75 2.63 -9.86 -0.23
N ALA A 76 1.81 -9.17 -1.03
CA ALA A 76 2.14 -8.88 -2.44
C ALA A 76 3.44 -8.09 -2.55
N MET A 77 3.65 -7.10 -1.69
CA MET A 77 4.87 -6.28 -1.71
C MET A 77 6.12 -7.09 -1.34
N LEU A 78 6.01 -8.08 -0.46
CA LEU A 78 7.12 -9.01 -0.16
C LEU A 78 7.41 -9.94 -1.33
N LEU A 79 6.38 -10.33 -2.07
CA LEU A 79 6.54 -11.24 -3.21
C LEU A 79 7.09 -10.55 -4.46
N LEU A 80 6.87 -9.25 -4.63
CA LEU A 80 7.31 -8.52 -5.82
C LEU A 80 8.78 -8.74 -6.16
N PRO A 81 9.73 -8.54 -5.22
CA PRO A 81 11.15 -8.72 -5.54
C PRO A 81 11.51 -10.17 -5.88
N LEU A 82 10.69 -11.14 -5.46
CA LEU A 82 10.90 -12.55 -5.74
C LEU A 82 10.34 -12.97 -7.10
N LEU A 83 9.28 -12.30 -7.56
CA LEU A 83 8.57 -12.65 -8.80
C LEU A 83 9.01 -11.80 -9.99
N PHE A 84 9.50 -10.60 -9.76
CA PHE A 84 9.87 -9.65 -10.81
C PHE A 84 11.28 -9.13 -10.60
N THR A 85 11.97 -8.84 -11.70
CA THR A 85 13.25 -8.14 -11.65
C THR A 85 12.96 -6.65 -11.42
N LEU A 86 13.39 -6.12 -10.28
CA LEU A 86 13.18 -4.74 -9.90
C LEU A 86 14.51 -4.02 -9.71
N PRO A 87 14.59 -2.70 -10.03
CA PRO A 87 15.72 -1.89 -9.58
C PRO A 87 15.89 -2.02 -8.06
N VAL A 88 17.11 -1.92 -7.57
CA VAL A 88 17.44 -2.08 -6.14
C VAL A 88 16.60 -1.15 -5.27
N MET A 89 16.37 0.09 -5.73
CA MET A 89 15.52 1.05 -5.02
C MET A 89 14.12 0.49 -4.79
N LEU A 90 13.49 -0.12 -5.82
CA LEU A 90 12.15 -0.66 -5.69
C LEU A 90 12.11 -1.93 -4.85
N LEU A 91 13.18 -2.73 -4.90
CA LEU A 91 13.29 -3.93 -4.06
C LEU A 91 13.19 -3.55 -2.57
N TRP A 92 14.03 -2.62 -2.13
CA TRP A 92 14.04 -2.21 -0.73
C TRP A 92 12.81 -1.40 -0.33
N THR A 93 12.28 -0.59 -1.25
CA THR A 93 11.03 0.13 -1.03
C THR A 93 9.86 -0.84 -0.83
N SER A 94 9.80 -1.91 -1.63
CA SER A 94 8.77 -2.95 -1.48
C SER A 94 8.83 -3.61 -0.12
N VAL A 95 10.01 -3.97 0.35
CA VAL A 95 10.21 -4.57 1.68
C VAL A 95 9.79 -3.59 2.77
N ALA A 96 10.20 -2.33 2.66
CA ALA A 96 9.85 -1.29 3.65
C ALA A 96 8.34 -1.05 3.71
N ILE A 97 7.68 -0.97 2.57
CA ILE A 97 6.22 -0.81 2.50
C ILE A 97 5.51 -2.01 3.12
N ALA A 98 5.98 -3.22 2.84
CA ALA A 98 5.40 -4.44 3.41
C ALA A 98 5.45 -4.43 4.93
N PHE A 99 6.59 -4.06 5.51
CA PHE A 99 6.74 -3.93 6.96
C PHE A 99 5.81 -2.87 7.52
N MET A 100 5.78 -1.70 6.91
CA MET A 100 4.92 -0.60 7.35
C MET A 100 3.44 -1.00 7.29
N ALA A 101 3.01 -1.62 6.19
CA ALA A 101 1.64 -2.07 6.04
C ALA A 101 1.28 -3.10 7.12
N GLY A 102 2.17 -4.05 7.39
CA GLY A 102 1.96 -5.05 8.45
C GLY A 102 1.83 -4.40 9.84
N VAL A 103 2.68 -3.43 10.14
CA VAL A 103 2.61 -2.68 11.41
C VAL A 103 1.30 -1.91 11.50
N LEU A 104 0.89 -1.24 10.45
CA LEU A 104 -0.37 -0.48 10.43
C LEU A 104 -1.59 -1.40 10.59
N VAL A 105 -1.59 -2.57 9.96
CA VAL A 105 -2.66 -3.56 10.13
C VAL A 105 -2.79 -3.98 11.59
N ALA A 106 -1.66 -4.19 12.26
CA ALA A 106 -1.63 -4.65 13.64
C ALA A 106 -1.96 -3.54 14.66
N THR A 107 -1.75 -2.28 14.31
CA THR A 107 -1.76 -1.17 15.28
C THR A 107 -2.79 -0.08 15.00
N THR A 108 -3.48 -0.09 13.87
CA THR A 108 -4.50 0.92 13.57
C THR A 108 -5.75 0.67 14.40
N LYS A 109 -6.25 1.73 15.03
CA LYS A 109 -7.49 1.68 15.79
C LYS A 109 -8.66 1.36 14.87
N MET A 110 -9.50 0.43 15.32
CA MET A 110 -10.73 0.08 14.61
C MET A 110 -11.94 0.66 15.34
N PRO A 111 -13.05 0.95 14.63
CA PRO A 111 -14.29 1.42 15.24
C PRO A 111 -14.92 0.38 16.14
#